data_a34b97143205892af8562d6317c53a7d
#
_entry.id   a34b97143205892af8562d6317c53a7d
#
_cell.length_a   1.000
_cell.length_b   1.000
_cell.length_c   1.000
_cell.angle_alpha   90.00
_cell.angle_beta   90.00
_cell.angle_gamma   90.00
#
_symmetry.space_group_name_H-M   'P 1'
#
loop_
_entity.id
_entity.type
_entity.pdbx_description
1 polymer ?
#
loop_
_entity_poly.entity_id
_entity_poly.type
_entity_poly.pdbx_seq_one_letter_code
_entity_poly.pdbx_strand_id
1 'polypeptide(L)'
;DMPALVEEFAQTSLEEIDYLHEAANSERFRDDFAQDPRVAVPAVVWERTTRRVLTLEDVTAIKITDAEALRRADIDPALVAPVFAAVMFDQLFTHGFFHADPHPGNIFVTPVFAVDGVSGDSEPGSAAPEWKLTFIDFGMMGEVPESTKTGLRKLLIAAASRDGKGLVEAIRDVGVLLPSAETSELERAMTQLFARFG
;
A
#
# COMPACT_ATOMS: atom_id res chain seq x y z
N ASP A 1 -26.96 -5.96 8.99
CA ASP A 1 -28.11 -5.06 9.22
C ASP A 1 -28.10 -4.01 8.10
N MET A 2 -29.13 -4.04 7.20
CA MET A 2 -29.20 -3.17 6.01
C MET A 2 -29.12 -1.67 6.34
N PRO A 3 -29.81 -1.15 7.38
CA PRO A 3 -29.66 0.26 7.76
C PRO A 3 -28.24 0.67 8.11
N ALA A 4 -27.50 -0.17 8.86
CA ALA A 4 -26.10 0.11 9.23
C ALA A 4 -25.17 0.12 7.99
N LEU A 5 -25.38 -0.78 7.04
CA LEU A 5 -24.64 -0.82 5.77
C LEU A 5 -24.91 0.43 4.90
N VAL A 6 -26.16 0.89 4.86
CA VAL A 6 -26.53 2.12 4.12
C VAL A 6 -25.94 3.36 4.79
N GLU A 7 -25.90 3.39 6.11
CA GLU A 7 -25.35 4.51 6.87
C GLU A 7 -23.82 4.57 6.73
N GLU A 8 -23.12 3.43 6.79
CA GLU A 8 -21.69 3.30 6.54
C GLU A 8 -21.34 3.70 5.11
N PHE A 9 -22.14 3.25 4.11
CA PHE A 9 -21.94 3.66 2.72
C PHE A 9 -22.16 5.16 2.51
N ALA A 10 -23.19 5.74 3.14
CA ALA A 10 -23.46 7.17 3.06
C ALA A 10 -22.33 7.99 3.70
N GLN A 11 -21.81 7.54 4.84
CA GLN A 11 -20.68 8.19 5.53
C GLN A 11 -19.43 8.17 4.66
N THR A 12 -19.06 7.00 4.14
CA THR A 12 -17.89 6.84 3.26
C THR A 12 -18.02 7.68 2.00
N SER A 13 -19.21 7.70 1.36
CA SER A 13 -19.46 8.53 0.17
C SER A 13 -19.40 10.04 0.46
N LEU A 14 -19.76 10.47 1.67
CA LEU A 14 -19.65 11.89 2.06
C LEU A 14 -18.18 12.28 2.35
N GLU A 15 -17.38 11.37 2.86
CA GLU A 15 -15.94 11.55 3.08
C GLU A 15 -15.17 11.62 1.75
N GLU A 16 -15.53 10.79 0.77
CA GLU A 16 -14.98 10.85 -0.61
C GLU A 16 -15.24 12.17 -1.34
N ILE A 17 -16.28 12.91 -0.95
CA ILE A 17 -16.62 14.20 -1.58
C ILE A 17 -15.85 15.38 -0.93
N ASP A 18 -15.17 15.19 0.19
CA ASP A 18 -14.40 16.25 0.84
C ASP A 18 -12.93 16.22 0.41
N TYR A 19 -12.60 16.94 -0.66
CA TYR A 19 -11.22 17.05 -1.16
C TYR A 19 -10.21 17.66 -0.17
N LEU A 20 -10.65 18.31 0.89
CA LEU A 20 -9.73 18.72 1.96
C LEU A 20 -9.25 17.52 2.77
N HIS A 21 -10.13 16.52 2.96
CA HIS A 21 -9.75 15.26 3.60
C HIS A 21 -8.79 14.46 2.72
N GLU A 22 -9.09 14.36 1.43
CA GLU A 22 -8.19 13.72 0.46
C GLU A 22 -6.82 14.42 0.39
N ALA A 23 -6.80 15.75 0.39
CA ALA A 23 -5.56 16.53 0.45
C ALA A 23 -4.73 16.21 1.71
N ALA A 24 -5.38 16.13 2.87
CA ALA A 24 -4.71 15.76 4.13
C ALA A 24 -4.17 14.32 4.11
N ASN A 25 -4.93 13.39 3.53
CA ASN A 25 -4.49 12.00 3.34
C ASN A 25 -3.27 11.92 2.41
N SER A 26 -3.28 12.69 1.31
CA SER A 26 -2.16 12.81 0.38
C SER A 26 -0.88 13.28 1.07
N GLU A 27 -0.97 14.32 1.90
CA GLU A 27 0.19 14.83 2.65
C GLU A 27 0.71 13.81 3.65
N ARG A 28 -0.19 13.16 4.41
CA ARG A 28 0.19 12.10 5.34
C ARG A 28 0.91 10.96 4.63
N PHE A 29 0.36 10.50 3.51
CA PHE A 29 0.98 9.44 2.71
C PHE A 29 2.36 9.87 2.18
N ARG A 30 2.47 11.10 1.70
CA ARG A 30 3.76 11.67 1.26
C ARG A 30 4.79 11.70 2.39
N ASP A 31 4.38 12.07 3.60
CA ASP A 31 5.26 12.12 4.77
C ASP A 31 5.70 10.72 5.21
N ASP A 32 4.78 9.74 5.19
CA ASP A 32 5.08 8.34 5.49
C ASP A 32 6.14 7.76 4.53
N PHE A 33 6.09 8.15 3.26
CA PHE A 33 7.03 7.68 2.23
C PHE A 33 8.13 8.70 1.87
N ALA A 34 8.34 9.75 2.67
CA ALA A 34 9.29 10.83 2.35
C ALA A 34 10.74 10.35 2.13
N GLN A 35 11.14 9.25 2.75
CA GLN A 35 12.48 8.67 2.62
C GLN A 35 12.53 7.46 1.67
N ASP A 36 11.41 7.09 1.08
CA ASP A 36 11.34 5.94 0.16
C ASP A 36 11.56 6.39 -1.28
N PRO A 37 12.69 6.01 -1.92
CA PRO A 37 12.99 6.41 -3.27
C PRO A 37 12.05 5.81 -4.33
N ARG A 38 11.25 4.80 -3.96
CA ARG A 38 10.32 4.11 -4.87
C ARG A 38 9.00 4.84 -5.06
N VAL A 39 8.64 5.78 -4.17
CA VAL A 39 7.32 6.40 -4.11
C VAL A 39 7.42 7.90 -4.38
N ALA A 40 6.43 8.42 -5.11
CA ALA A 40 6.20 9.83 -5.31
C ALA A 40 4.72 10.16 -5.06
N VAL A 41 4.49 11.34 -4.51
CA VAL A 41 3.16 11.91 -4.33
C VAL A 41 3.23 13.37 -4.74
N PRO A 42 2.39 13.84 -5.68
CA PRO A 42 2.36 15.25 -6.07
C PRO A 42 1.99 16.12 -4.87
N ALA A 43 2.60 17.29 -4.77
CA ALA A 43 2.28 18.22 -3.70
C ALA A 43 0.89 18.83 -3.91
N VAL A 44 0.20 19.07 -2.79
CA VAL A 44 -1.10 19.76 -2.79
C VAL A 44 -0.85 21.26 -2.92
N VAL A 45 -1.53 21.90 -3.88
CA VAL A 45 -1.53 23.36 -4.05
C VAL A 45 -2.66 23.94 -3.20
N TRP A 46 -2.39 24.18 -1.93
CA TRP A 46 -3.39 24.56 -0.91
C TRP A 46 -4.13 25.86 -1.25
N GLU A 47 -3.47 26.84 -1.88
CA GLU A 47 -4.07 28.10 -2.26
C GLU A 47 -5.17 27.93 -3.32
N ARG A 48 -5.23 26.76 -3.98
CA ARG A 48 -6.20 26.42 -5.02
C ARG A 48 -7.04 25.20 -4.67
N THR A 49 -6.89 24.67 -3.47
CA THR A 49 -7.62 23.51 -2.99
C THR A 49 -8.77 23.94 -2.09
N THR A 50 -9.93 23.35 -2.30
CA THR A 50 -11.18 23.60 -1.55
C THR A 50 -11.88 22.28 -1.31
N ARG A 51 -13.00 22.29 -0.57
CA ARG A 51 -13.84 21.09 -0.41
C ARG A 51 -14.33 20.47 -1.72
N ARG A 52 -14.35 21.23 -2.82
CA ARG A 52 -14.89 20.78 -4.11
C ARG A 52 -13.85 20.73 -5.23
N VAL A 53 -12.62 21.11 -4.95
CA VAL A 53 -11.53 21.15 -5.93
C VAL A 53 -10.26 20.75 -5.21
N LEU A 54 -9.63 19.67 -5.64
CA LEU A 54 -8.28 19.30 -5.26
C LEU A 54 -7.34 19.75 -6.39
N THR A 55 -6.31 20.52 -6.03
CA THR A 55 -5.27 20.95 -6.97
C THR A 55 -3.95 20.35 -6.55
N LEU A 56 -3.35 19.59 -7.43
CA LEU A 56 -2.06 18.93 -7.25
C LEU A 56 -1.02 19.54 -8.20
N GLU A 57 0.24 19.38 -7.88
CA GLU A 57 1.32 19.61 -8.85
C GLU A 57 1.15 18.70 -10.06
N ASP A 58 1.55 19.22 -11.24
CA ASP A 58 1.57 18.42 -12.46
C ASP A 58 2.65 17.35 -12.39
N VAL A 59 2.30 16.13 -12.76
CA VAL A 59 3.21 14.99 -12.80
C VAL A 59 3.25 14.40 -14.19
N THR A 60 4.44 14.38 -14.80
CA THR A 60 4.67 13.61 -16.03
C THR A 60 4.78 12.15 -15.67
N ALA A 61 3.76 11.34 -16.03
CA ALA A 61 3.68 9.98 -15.57
C ALA A 61 3.09 9.04 -16.64
N ILE A 62 3.47 7.77 -16.56
CA ILE A 62 3.00 6.69 -17.42
C ILE A 62 2.01 5.85 -16.61
N LYS A 63 0.86 5.50 -17.16
CA LYS A 63 -0.06 4.59 -16.47
C LYS A 63 0.63 3.26 -16.16
N ILE A 64 0.45 2.75 -14.95
CA ILE A 64 1.07 1.49 -14.51
C ILE A 64 0.70 0.30 -15.42
N THR A 65 -0.43 0.37 -16.10
CA THR A 65 -0.92 -0.65 -17.04
C THR A 65 -0.43 -0.49 -18.48
N ASP A 66 0.21 0.63 -18.83
CA ASP A 66 0.70 0.88 -20.19
C ASP A 66 2.12 0.30 -20.38
N ALA A 67 2.18 -1.02 -20.56
CA ALA A 67 3.45 -1.72 -20.73
C ALA A 67 4.26 -1.26 -21.97
N GLU A 68 3.60 -0.73 -23.00
CA GLU A 68 4.31 -0.22 -24.18
C GLU A 68 4.95 1.13 -23.90
N ALA A 69 4.24 2.03 -23.21
CA ALA A 69 4.79 3.31 -22.81
C ALA A 69 5.94 3.13 -21.80
N LEU A 70 5.83 2.18 -20.86
CA LEU A 70 6.91 1.85 -19.93
C LEU A 70 8.17 1.40 -20.69
N ARG A 71 8.06 0.48 -21.63
CA ARG A 71 9.21 0.03 -22.44
C ARG A 71 9.82 1.15 -23.30
N ARG A 72 9.01 2.08 -23.83
CA ARG A 72 9.53 3.25 -24.56
C ARG A 72 10.30 4.21 -23.67
N ALA A 73 10.04 4.18 -22.37
CA ALA A 73 10.77 4.95 -21.36
C ALA A 73 11.91 4.15 -20.70
N ASP A 74 12.33 3.04 -21.32
CA ASP A 74 13.37 2.12 -20.80
C ASP A 74 13.05 1.52 -19.43
N ILE A 75 11.77 1.42 -19.08
CA ILE A 75 11.29 0.81 -17.84
C ILE A 75 10.75 -0.60 -18.15
N ASP A 76 11.34 -1.61 -17.49
CA ASP A 76 10.82 -2.99 -17.60
C ASP A 76 9.53 -3.16 -16.80
N PRO A 77 8.37 -3.43 -17.45
CA PRO A 77 7.11 -3.65 -16.75
C PRO A 77 7.15 -4.80 -15.73
N ALA A 78 8.03 -5.79 -15.92
CA ALA A 78 8.18 -6.92 -15.02
C ALA A 78 8.76 -6.51 -13.65
N LEU A 79 9.46 -5.39 -13.58
CA LEU A 79 10.01 -4.84 -12.33
C LEU A 79 8.99 -3.98 -11.57
N VAL A 80 7.96 -3.47 -12.25
CA VAL A 80 6.99 -2.55 -11.65
C VAL A 80 6.08 -3.27 -10.66
N ALA A 81 5.57 -4.45 -11.01
CA ALA A 81 4.64 -5.19 -10.17
C ALA A 81 5.23 -5.63 -8.81
N PRO A 82 6.46 -6.18 -8.74
CA PRO A 82 7.12 -6.47 -7.46
C PRO A 82 7.33 -5.23 -6.59
N VAL A 83 7.72 -4.09 -7.18
CA VAL A 83 7.90 -2.83 -6.43
C VAL A 83 6.56 -2.32 -5.91
N PHE A 84 5.51 -2.36 -6.74
CA PHE A 84 4.16 -2.01 -6.31
C PHE A 84 3.70 -2.89 -5.14
N ALA A 85 3.86 -4.22 -5.24
CA ALA A 85 3.50 -5.13 -4.16
C ALA A 85 4.28 -4.81 -2.87
N ALA A 86 5.58 -4.55 -2.96
CA ALA A 86 6.40 -4.18 -1.81
C ALA A 86 5.91 -2.88 -1.14
N VAL A 87 5.60 -1.85 -1.94
CA VAL A 87 5.05 -0.58 -1.42
C VAL A 87 3.70 -0.79 -0.75
N MET A 88 2.81 -1.64 -1.31
CA MET A 88 1.53 -1.98 -0.67
C MET A 88 1.74 -2.72 0.66
N PHE A 89 2.72 -3.60 0.77
CA PHE A 89 3.08 -4.25 2.04
C PHE A 89 3.63 -3.23 3.05
N ASP A 90 4.47 -2.29 2.62
CA ASP A 90 5.00 -1.25 3.52
C ASP A 90 3.90 -0.35 4.07
N GLN A 91 2.89 -0.01 3.27
CA GLN A 91 1.70 0.71 3.74
C GLN A 91 1.02 -0.02 4.90
N LEU A 92 0.80 -1.35 4.77
CA LEU A 92 0.09 -2.15 5.76
C LEU A 92 0.94 -2.44 7.00
N PHE A 93 2.20 -2.85 6.82
CA PHE A 93 3.01 -3.44 7.89
C PHE A 93 3.99 -2.45 8.52
N THR A 94 4.40 -1.43 7.80
CA THR A 94 5.33 -0.41 8.29
C THR A 94 4.57 0.83 8.77
N HIS A 95 3.79 1.45 7.89
CA HIS A 95 3.10 2.70 8.19
C HIS A 95 1.74 2.46 8.89
N GLY A 96 1.01 1.40 8.53
CA GLY A 96 -0.34 1.14 9.03
C GLY A 96 -1.37 2.12 8.48
N PHE A 97 -1.01 2.85 7.47
CA PHE A 97 -1.87 3.73 6.69
C PHE A 97 -1.77 3.31 5.22
N PHE A 98 -2.89 2.91 4.62
CA PHE A 98 -2.86 2.25 3.33
C PHE A 98 -3.97 2.72 2.40
N HIS A 99 -3.68 2.68 1.12
CA HIS A 99 -4.64 2.92 0.06
C HIS A 99 -5.64 1.75 -0.03
N ALA A 100 -6.90 2.02 0.26
CA ALA A 100 -7.95 1.00 0.33
C ALA A 100 -8.54 0.65 -1.06
N ASP A 101 -8.38 1.54 -2.05
CA ASP A 101 -8.75 1.29 -3.45
C ASP A 101 -7.58 1.61 -4.41
N PRO A 102 -6.53 0.76 -4.47
CA PRO A 102 -5.37 0.98 -5.33
C PRO A 102 -5.70 0.70 -6.81
N HIS A 103 -6.67 1.43 -7.35
CA HIS A 103 -7.09 1.28 -8.72
C HIS A 103 -5.96 1.66 -9.70
N PRO A 104 -5.64 0.84 -10.72
CA PRO A 104 -4.55 1.12 -11.66
C PRO A 104 -4.68 2.44 -12.43
N GLY A 105 -5.87 3.02 -12.48
CA GLY A 105 -6.12 4.33 -13.07
C GLY A 105 -5.51 5.50 -12.28
N ASN A 106 -5.24 5.29 -11.00
CA ASN A 106 -4.75 6.30 -10.05
C ASN A 106 -3.29 6.06 -9.64
N ILE A 107 -2.63 5.07 -10.27
CA ILE A 107 -1.25 4.70 -10.01
C ILE A 107 -0.44 4.83 -11.30
N PHE A 108 0.63 5.59 -11.22
CA PHE A 108 1.48 5.88 -12.35
C PHE A 108 2.93 5.51 -12.05
N VAL A 109 3.73 5.43 -13.10
CA VAL A 109 5.17 5.30 -13.05
C VAL A 109 5.76 6.58 -13.60
N THR A 110 6.50 7.32 -12.78
CA THR A 110 7.15 8.57 -13.15
C THR A 110 8.63 8.32 -13.36
N PRO A 111 9.16 8.46 -14.58
CA PRO A 111 10.60 8.38 -14.83
C PRO A 111 11.34 9.47 -14.03
N VAL A 112 12.43 9.10 -13.40
CA VAL A 112 13.34 10.05 -12.74
C VAL A 112 14.47 10.35 -13.74
N PHE A 113 14.38 11.50 -14.37
CA PHE A 113 15.47 11.94 -15.24
C PHE A 113 16.67 12.34 -14.37
N ALA A 114 17.84 11.76 -14.63
CA ALA A 114 19.06 12.23 -14.03
C ALA A 114 19.25 13.70 -14.41
N VAL A 115 19.26 14.59 -13.41
CA VAL A 115 19.67 15.97 -13.63
C VAL A 115 21.18 15.92 -13.93
N ASP A 116 21.56 16.27 -15.15
CA ASP A 116 22.96 16.31 -15.58
C ASP A 116 23.81 17.04 -14.53
N GLY A 117 24.72 16.32 -13.89
CA GLY A 117 25.75 16.90 -13.05
C GLY A 117 25.95 16.37 -11.64
N VAL A 118 25.18 15.41 -11.16
CA VAL A 118 25.44 14.76 -9.86
C VAL A 118 25.72 13.28 -10.08
N SER A 119 26.93 12.95 -10.46
CA SER A 119 27.47 11.59 -10.34
C SER A 119 27.74 11.33 -8.86
N GLY A 120 26.73 10.84 -8.14
CA GLY A 120 26.95 10.26 -6.83
C GLY A 120 27.64 8.92 -6.99
N ASP A 121 28.77 8.71 -6.31
CA ASP A 121 29.45 7.43 -6.16
C ASP A 121 28.50 6.43 -5.47
N SER A 122 27.64 5.79 -6.26
CA SER A 122 26.75 4.73 -5.77
C SER A 122 27.46 3.40 -6.00
N GLU A 123 27.63 2.63 -4.92
CA GLU A 123 28.13 1.25 -4.95
C GLU A 123 27.32 0.42 -5.96
N PRO A 124 27.96 -0.48 -6.75
CA PRO A 124 27.24 -1.34 -7.68
C PRO A 124 26.37 -2.33 -6.92
N GLY A 125 25.04 -2.14 -6.99
CA GLY A 125 24.03 -2.99 -6.36
C GLY A 125 22.95 -2.25 -5.55
N SER A 126 23.07 -0.93 -5.36
CA SER A 126 22.13 -0.08 -4.59
C SER A 126 21.58 1.10 -5.39
N ALA A 127 21.50 1.01 -6.71
CA ALA A 127 20.89 2.08 -7.48
C ALA A 127 19.38 2.13 -7.17
N ALA A 128 18.91 3.28 -6.66
CA ALA A 128 17.48 3.56 -6.60
C ALA A 128 16.90 3.43 -8.02
N PRO A 129 15.67 2.91 -8.18
CA PRO A 129 15.09 2.79 -9.51
C PRO A 129 15.04 4.16 -10.19
N GLU A 130 15.35 4.18 -11.48
CA GLU A 130 15.29 5.40 -12.32
C GLU A 130 13.85 5.87 -12.56
N TRP A 131 12.92 5.37 -11.79
CA TRP A 131 11.50 5.69 -11.80
C TRP A 131 10.88 5.52 -10.42
N LYS A 132 9.72 6.14 -10.21
CA LYS A 132 8.94 6.05 -8.97
C LYS A 132 7.50 5.66 -9.26
N LEU A 133 6.88 4.97 -8.32
CA LEU A 133 5.42 4.81 -8.29
C LEU A 133 4.80 6.10 -7.78
N THR A 134 3.91 6.68 -8.57
CA THR A 134 3.21 7.92 -8.23
C THR A 134 1.75 7.63 -7.97
N PHE A 135 1.29 7.96 -6.77
CA PHE A 135 -0.09 7.85 -6.33
C PHE A 135 -0.74 9.23 -6.38
N ILE A 136 -1.98 9.32 -6.90
CA ILE A 136 -2.65 10.63 -7.10
C ILE A 136 -4.04 10.73 -6.47
N ASP A 137 -4.65 9.63 -6.08
CA ASP A 137 -5.97 9.57 -5.44
C ASP A 137 -5.81 9.04 -4.02
N PHE A 138 -6.32 9.76 -3.04
CA PHE A 138 -6.25 9.44 -1.62
C PHE A 138 -7.62 9.58 -0.94
N GLY A 139 -8.70 9.53 -1.74
CA GLY A 139 -10.08 9.62 -1.27
C GLY A 139 -10.45 8.45 -0.35
N MET A 140 -9.93 7.25 -0.66
CA MET A 140 -10.21 6.06 0.12
C MET A 140 -8.93 5.51 0.77
N MET A 141 -8.68 5.92 2.01
CA MET A 141 -7.56 5.46 2.83
C MET A 141 -8.04 4.66 4.03
N GLY A 142 -7.27 3.66 4.42
CA GLY A 142 -7.54 2.84 5.60
C GLY A 142 -6.42 2.91 6.62
N GLU A 143 -6.76 2.63 7.88
CA GLU A 143 -5.78 2.50 8.96
C GLU A 143 -5.78 1.09 9.54
N VAL A 144 -4.60 0.56 9.79
CA VAL A 144 -4.42 -0.71 10.49
C VAL A 144 -4.01 -0.41 11.93
N PRO A 145 -4.84 -0.74 12.93
CA PRO A 145 -4.47 -0.59 14.32
C PRO A 145 -3.19 -1.35 14.64
N GLU A 146 -2.38 -0.84 15.57
CA GLU A 146 -1.08 -1.43 15.91
C GLU A 146 -1.21 -2.88 16.40
N SER A 147 -2.29 -3.19 17.11
CA SER A 147 -2.61 -4.56 17.53
C SER A 147 -2.79 -5.50 16.32
N THR A 148 -3.49 -5.04 15.30
CA THR A 148 -3.71 -5.80 14.05
C THR A 148 -2.41 -5.95 13.26
N LYS A 149 -1.58 -4.90 13.14
CA LYS A 149 -0.25 -5.00 12.51
C LYS A 149 0.62 -6.07 13.20
N THR A 150 0.62 -6.07 14.52
CA THR A 150 1.37 -7.06 15.31
C THR A 150 0.87 -8.48 15.04
N GLY A 151 -0.44 -8.68 15.00
CA GLY A 151 -1.05 -9.97 14.67
C GLY A 151 -0.72 -10.44 13.25
N LEU A 152 -0.81 -9.54 12.26
CA LEU A 152 -0.45 -9.83 10.88
C LEU A 152 1.04 -10.18 10.72
N ARG A 153 1.96 -9.48 11.41
CA ARG A 153 3.38 -9.84 11.41
C ARG A 153 3.63 -11.23 11.99
N LYS A 154 2.99 -11.57 13.11
CA LYS A 154 3.06 -12.92 13.69
C LYS A 154 2.56 -13.98 12.70
N LEU A 155 1.45 -13.69 12.00
CA LEU A 155 0.88 -14.58 10.99
C LEU A 155 1.85 -14.85 9.86
N LEU A 156 2.51 -13.82 9.32
CA LEU A 156 3.53 -13.97 8.28
C LEU A 156 4.74 -14.78 8.76
N ILE A 157 5.21 -14.51 9.98
CA ILE A 157 6.34 -15.25 10.57
C ILE A 157 5.97 -16.73 10.75
N ALA A 158 4.79 -17.01 11.32
CA ALA A 158 4.32 -18.37 11.53
C ALA A 158 4.15 -19.13 10.20
N ALA A 159 3.60 -18.48 9.17
CA ALA A 159 3.46 -19.04 7.84
C ALA A 159 4.83 -19.34 7.20
N ALA A 160 5.77 -18.41 7.25
CA ALA A 160 7.14 -18.58 6.73
C ALA A 160 7.91 -19.67 7.46
N SER A 161 7.70 -19.78 8.78
CA SER A 161 8.32 -20.80 9.64
C SER A 161 7.59 -22.14 9.59
N ARG A 162 6.46 -22.23 8.87
CA ARG A 162 5.60 -23.43 8.84
C ARG A 162 5.11 -23.87 10.22
N ASP A 163 4.90 -22.90 11.10
CA ASP A 163 4.41 -23.13 12.46
C ASP A 163 2.88 -23.09 12.47
N GLY A 164 2.26 -24.28 12.40
CA GLY A 164 0.80 -24.42 12.37
C GLY A 164 0.13 -23.89 13.64
N LYS A 165 0.77 -24.03 14.81
CA LYS A 165 0.24 -23.52 16.08
C LYS A 165 0.35 -22.01 16.14
N GLY A 166 1.52 -21.44 15.85
CA GLY A 166 1.74 -20.02 15.79
C GLY A 166 0.83 -19.33 14.78
N LEU A 167 0.52 -20.01 13.66
CA LEU A 167 -0.43 -19.49 12.65
C LEU A 167 -1.85 -19.33 13.23
N VAL A 168 -2.34 -20.34 13.95
CA VAL A 168 -3.67 -20.32 14.57
C VAL A 168 -3.75 -19.26 15.69
N GLU A 169 -2.68 -19.12 16.50
CA GLU A 169 -2.59 -18.07 17.50
C GLU A 169 -2.61 -16.68 16.86
N ALA A 170 -1.86 -16.49 15.78
CA ALA A 170 -1.84 -15.22 15.04
C ALA A 170 -3.21 -14.87 14.40
N ILE A 171 -3.91 -15.86 13.85
CA ILE A 171 -5.28 -15.68 13.30
C ILE A 171 -6.25 -15.25 14.40
N ARG A 172 -6.10 -15.77 15.63
CA ARG A 172 -6.87 -15.33 16.79
C ARG A 172 -6.55 -13.90 17.20
N ASP A 173 -5.25 -13.54 17.24
CA ASP A 173 -4.78 -12.19 17.58
C ASP A 173 -5.28 -11.12 16.60
N VAL A 174 -5.44 -11.47 15.33
CA VAL A 174 -6.02 -10.58 14.29
C VAL A 174 -7.54 -10.42 14.46
N GLY A 175 -8.18 -11.27 15.26
CA GLY A 175 -9.63 -11.19 15.53
C GLY A 175 -10.50 -11.95 14.53
N VAL A 176 -9.91 -12.79 13.68
CA VAL A 176 -10.66 -13.63 12.72
C VAL A 176 -11.33 -14.81 13.44
N LEU A 177 -10.74 -15.29 14.54
CA LEU A 177 -11.29 -16.34 15.38
C LEU A 177 -11.86 -15.76 16.68
N LEU A 178 -13.01 -16.26 17.09
CA LEU A 178 -13.55 -15.93 18.40
C LEU A 178 -12.59 -16.40 19.51
N PRO A 179 -12.44 -15.64 20.61
CA PRO A 179 -11.56 -16.02 21.72
C PRO A 179 -11.90 -17.39 22.33
N SER A 180 -13.17 -17.81 22.23
CA SER A 180 -13.68 -19.09 22.72
C SER A 180 -13.61 -20.23 21.69
N ALA A 181 -13.10 -19.99 20.47
CA ALA A 181 -13.03 -21.02 19.45
C ALA A 181 -12.04 -22.12 19.85
N GLU A 182 -12.46 -23.38 19.71
CA GLU A 182 -11.60 -24.53 19.91
C GLU A 182 -10.70 -24.68 18.66
N THR A 183 -9.39 -24.55 18.86
CA THR A 183 -8.40 -24.44 17.76
C THR A 183 -7.61 -25.70 17.53
N SER A 184 -7.78 -26.74 18.36
CA SER A 184 -6.98 -27.96 18.31
C SER A 184 -7.05 -28.71 16.96
N GLU A 185 -8.24 -28.72 16.33
CA GLU A 185 -8.40 -29.32 15.01
C GLU A 185 -7.78 -28.47 13.91
N LEU A 186 -7.91 -27.14 14.02
CA LEU A 186 -7.32 -26.20 13.08
C LEU A 186 -5.78 -26.23 13.14
N GLU A 187 -5.21 -26.30 14.34
CA GLU A 187 -3.76 -26.45 14.53
C GLU A 187 -3.23 -27.74 13.87
N ARG A 188 -3.94 -28.85 14.05
CA ARG A 188 -3.59 -30.13 13.39
C ARG A 188 -3.69 -30.03 11.87
N ALA A 189 -4.76 -29.42 11.38
CA ALA A 189 -4.96 -29.23 9.94
C ALA A 189 -3.87 -28.37 9.32
N MET A 190 -3.48 -27.25 9.95
CA MET A 190 -2.39 -26.39 9.49
C MET A 190 -1.05 -27.09 9.50
N THR A 191 -0.75 -27.85 10.57
CA THR A 191 0.47 -28.64 10.67
C THR A 191 0.56 -29.72 9.58
N GLN A 192 -0.56 -30.39 9.28
CA GLN A 192 -0.62 -31.38 8.20
C GLN A 192 -0.48 -30.73 6.82
N LEU A 193 -1.06 -29.54 6.63
CA LEU A 193 -0.94 -28.78 5.39
C LEU A 193 0.54 -28.46 5.10
N PHE A 194 1.24 -27.92 6.08
CA PHE A 194 2.67 -27.61 5.95
C PHE A 194 3.54 -28.87 5.74
N ALA A 195 3.18 -30.00 6.36
CA ALA A 195 3.88 -31.25 6.14
C ALA A 195 3.67 -31.83 4.73
N ARG A 196 2.55 -31.51 4.08
CA ARG A 196 2.19 -32.06 2.75
C ARG A 196 2.74 -31.20 1.60
N PHE A 197 2.88 -29.90 1.78
CA PHE A 197 3.29 -28.95 0.73
C PHE A 197 4.65 -28.29 1.03
N GLY A 198 5.35 -28.75 2.03
CA GLY A 198 6.67 -28.30 2.47
C GLY A 198 7.84 -29.27 2.08
#